data_7d19ddb345ba9dae3881689f83b95e5a
#
_entry.id   7d19ddb345ba9dae3881689f83b95e5a
#
_cell.length_a   1.000
_cell.length_b   1.000
_cell.length_c   1.000
_cell.angle_alpha   90.00
_cell.angle_beta   90.00
_cell.angle_gamma   90.00
#
_symmetry.space_group_name_H-M   'P 1'
#
loop_
_entity.id
_entity.type
_entity.pdbx_description
1 polymer ?
#
loop_
_entity_poly.entity_id
_entity_poly.type
_entity_poly.pdbx_seq_one_letter_code
_entity_poly.pdbx_strand_id
1 'polypeptide(L)'
;QAESSAASDVYKRQISGLVATSSVTHATPAAQYAHTDSRYKEELIAQQLVESEIRIALGGGTEFFEQENKQDLFFIEDLNELKNISTDSRVIGLFAEDGIERSEGPSQIEMTKAALKFLSSAAKDCNNFFLMSEGSQIDWESHDNKVDEMLVELKDFNETINYVLDYAATREDTLVIVSSDHETGGLDVIKQSGDDVVIGWTSGSHTLAPIGIFAYGPGAENFSGKIDQTEIYKIITELASEASCSADQ
;
A
#
# COMPACT_ATOMS: atom_id res chain seq x y z
N GLN A 1 -4.06 21.04 12.24
CA GLN A 1 -2.78 20.87 12.96
C GLN A 1 -2.89 19.93 14.18
N ALA A 2 -4.08 19.71 14.76
CA ALA A 2 -4.28 18.81 15.90
C ALA A 2 -4.48 17.32 15.48
N GLU A 3 -4.95 17.08 14.27
CA GLU A 3 -5.20 15.73 13.75
C GLU A 3 -3.91 14.99 13.36
N SER A 4 -2.86 15.72 12.95
CA SER A 4 -1.57 15.11 12.60
C SER A 4 -0.80 14.57 13.82
N SER A 5 -1.03 15.10 15.01
CA SER A 5 -0.32 14.65 16.22
C SER A 5 -0.86 13.33 16.78
N ALA A 6 -2.17 13.10 16.72
CA ALA A 6 -2.78 11.84 17.16
C ALA A 6 -2.44 10.69 16.19
N ALA A 7 -2.45 10.95 14.89
CA ALA A 7 -1.94 10.01 13.88
C ALA A 7 -0.48 9.64 14.17
N SER A 8 0.37 10.63 14.36
CA SER A 8 1.78 10.47 14.70
C SER A 8 1.97 9.62 15.95
N ASP A 9 1.11 9.71 16.98
CA ASP A 9 1.27 8.96 18.22
C ASP A 9 0.84 7.49 18.10
N VAL A 10 -0.12 7.17 17.25
CA VAL A 10 -0.47 5.78 16.91
C VAL A 10 0.59 5.16 16.00
N TYR A 11 1.05 5.89 15.00
CA TYR A 11 2.14 5.45 14.12
C TYR A 11 3.50 5.31 14.85
N LYS A 12 3.78 6.11 15.88
CA LYS A 12 5.00 5.99 16.70
C LYS A 12 5.10 4.68 17.48
N ARG A 13 4.00 3.94 17.63
CA ARG A 13 3.97 2.62 18.28
C ARG A 13 3.91 1.47 17.29
N GLN A 14 3.79 1.75 15.99
CA GLN A 14 3.67 0.75 14.94
C GLN A 14 4.83 0.89 13.95
N ILE A 15 5.33 -0.26 13.52
CA ILE A 15 6.29 -0.32 12.44
C ILE A 15 5.48 -0.25 11.14
N SER A 16 5.77 0.71 10.26
CA SER A 16 5.00 0.91 9.02
C SER A 16 5.79 0.53 7.79
N GLY A 17 5.08 -0.05 6.81
CA GLY A 17 5.61 -0.37 5.50
C GLY A 17 4.68 0.05 4.37
N LEU A 18 5.29 0.28 3.22
CA LEU A 18 4.63 0.69 1.99
C LEU A 18 5.07 -0.21 0.83
N VAL A 19 4.12 -0.57 -0.01
CA VAL A 19 4.36 -1.23 -1.30
C VAL A 19 3.50 -0.53 -2.35
N ALA A 20 4.07 -0.18 -3.49
CA ALA A 20 3.33 0.39 -4.60
C ALA A 20 3.91 -0.09 -5.94
N THR A 21 3.07 -0.29 -6.94
CA THR A 21 3.53 -0.57 -8.31
C THR A 21 3.86 0.71 -9.09
N SER A 22 3.57 1.88 -8.51
CA SER A 22 4.06 3.19 -8.93
C SER A 22 5.36 3.57 -8.21
N SER A 23 5.84 4.80 -8.44
CA SER A 23 6.83 5.44 -7.56
C SER A 23 6.31 5.47 -6.11
N VAL A 24 7.20 5.25 -5.15
CA VAL A 24 6.88 5.40 -3.72
C VAL A 24 6.61 6.86 -3.33
N THR A 25 6.92 7.82 -4.20
CA THR A 25 6.59 9.25 -4.05
C THR A 25 5.21 9.62 -4.61
N HIS A 26 4.54 8.69 -5.31
CA HIS A 26 3.20 8.89 -5.85
C HIS A 26 2.17 9.12 -4.73
N ALA A 27 0.99 9.67 -5.06
CA ALA A 27 0.03 10.21 -4.10
C ALA A 27 -0.33 9.27 -2.95
N THR A 28 -0.66 8.00 -3.23
CA THR A 28 -1.15 7.07 -2.22
C THR A 28 -0.05 6.66 -1.22
N PRO A 29 1.13 6.19 -1.65
CA PRO A 29 2.21 5.93 -0.70
C PRO A 29 2.68 7.21 0.00
N ALA A 30 2.82 8.33 -0.73
CA ALA A 30 3.25 9.60 -0.16
C ALA A 30 2.33 10.14 0.95
N ALA A 31 1.02 9.94 0.83
CA ALA A 31 0.05 10.37 1.85
C ALA A 31 0.29 9.72 3.23
N GLN A 32 1.04 8.63 3.32
CA GLN A 32 1.36 7.96 4.57
C GLN A 32 2.48 8.66 5.36
N TYR A 33 3.32 9.46 4.72
CA TYR A 33 4.52 10.02 5.35
C TYR A 33 4.82 11.47 4.99
N ALA A 34 4.28 12.01 3.87
CA ALA A 34 4.63 13.31 3.36
C ALA A 34 3.51 14.35 3.52
N HIS A 35 3.93 15.60 3.67
CA HIS A 35 3.06 16.78 3.69
C HIS A 35 3.59 17.82 2.71
N THR A 36 2.86 18.05 1.63
CA THR A 36 3.20 19.02 0.60
C THR A 36 1.93 19.67 0.04
N ASP A 37 2.08 20.83 -0.59
CA ASP A 37 1.02 21.55 -1.28
C ASP A 37 0.79 21.04 -2.74
N SER A 38 1.67 20.14 -3.22
CA SER A 38 1.56 19.59 -4.57
C SER A 38 2.17 18.20 -4.65
N ARG A 39 1.43 17.25 -5.25
CA ARG A 39 1.90 15.88 -5.51
C ARG A 39 3.06 15.82 -6.52
N TYR A 40 3.30 16.90 -7.27
CA TYR A 40 4.37 16.95 -8.27
C TYR A 40 5.72 17.42 -7.72
N LYS A 41 5.83 17.61 -6.40
CA LYS A 41 7.09 17.93 -5.71
C LYS A 41 7.76 16.65 -5.23
N GLU A 42 8.04 15.73 -6.16
CA GLU A 42 8.43 14.36 -5.82
C GLU A 42 9.80 14.29 -5.15
N GLU A 43 10.76 15.16 -5.48
CA GLU A 43 12.04 15.23 -4.76
C GLU A 43 11.85 15.65 -3.28
N LEU A 44 10.90 16.58 -3.01
CA LEU A 44 10.57 16.96 -1.63
C LEU A 44 9.87 15.80 -0.89
N ILE A 45 9.01 15.07 -1.58
CA ILE A 45 8.32 13.89 -1.05
C ILE A 45 9.34 12.78 -0.75
N ALA A 46 10.28 12.54 -1.67
CA ALA A 46 11.37 11.59 -1.49
C ALA A 46 12.24 11.92 -0.27
N GLN A 47 12.60 13.21 -0.09
CA GLN A 47 13.30 13.66 1.08
C GLN A 47 12.52 13.37 2.38
N GLN A 48 11.21 13.61 2.39
CA GLN A 48 10.37 13.32 3.55
C GLN A 48 10.29 11.81 3.84
N LEU A 49 10.32 10.94 2.84
CA LEU A 49 10.42 9.48 3.05
C LEU A 49 11.75 9.12 3.73
N VAL A 50 12.86 9.68 3.25
CA VAL A 50 14.19 9.48 3.86
C VAL A 50 14.24 9.94 5.33
N GLU A 51 13.49 10.97 5.69
CA GLU A 51 13.41 11.52 7.05
C GLU A 51 12.31 10.85 7.91
N SER A 52 11.40 10.08 7.32
CA SER A 52 10.26 9.45 8.01
C SER A 52 10.66 8.26 8.87
N GLU A 53 9.70 7.73 9.63
CA GLU A 53 9.82 6.50 10.40
C GLU A 53 9.37 5.24 9.64
N ILE A 54 9.07 5.36 8.32
CA ILE A 54 8.69 4.20 7.51
C ILE A 54 9.83 3.18 7.51
N ARG A 55 9.52 1.96 7.93
CA ARG A 55 10.50 0.88 8.10
C ARG A 55 10.92 0.26 6.77
N ILE A 56 9.97 0.07 5.86
CA ILE A 56 10.21 -0.47 4.53
C ILE A 56 9.28 0.19 3.52
N ALA A 57 9.84 0.70 2.42
CA ALA A 57 9.10 1.20 1.27
C ALA A 57 9.62 0.49 0.02
N LEU A 58 8.75 -0.13 -0.77
CA LEU A 58 9.10 -0.86 -1.98
C LEU A 58 8.24 -0.37 -3.14
N GLY A 59 8.88 0.04 -4.24
CA GLY A 59 8.19 0.55 -5.43
C GLY A 59 9.16 1.08 -6.47
N GLY A 60 8.69 1.99 -7.31
CA GLY A 60 9.50 2.76 -8.24
C GLY A 60 9.96 4.10 -7.69
N GLY A 61 10.51 4.97 -8.55
CA GLY A 61 10.88 6.34 -8.23
C GLY A 61 12.38 6.59 -8.08
N THR A 62 13.24 5.79 -8.73
CA THR A 62 14.71 5.94 -8.62
C THR A 62 15.18 7.33 -8.97
N GLU A 63 14.50 8.04 -9.88
CA GLU A 63 14.89 9.39 -10.33
C GLU A 63 14.73 10.47 -9.25
N PHE A 64 13.91 10.25 -8.20
CA PHE A 64 13.63 11.23 -7.16
C PHE A 64 14.53 11.11 -5.93
N PHE A 65 15.41 10.11 -5.88
CA PHE A 65 16.20 9.81 -4.68
C PHE A 65 17.70 9.93 -4.93
N GLU A 66 18.37 10.62 -4.02
CA GLU A 66 19.82 10.44 -3.83
C GLU A 66 20.04 9.15 -3.03
N GLN A 67 20.42 8.08 -3.71
CA GLN A 67 20.48 6.72 -3.15
C GLN A 67 21.79 6.52 -2.35
N GLU A 68 21.94 7.25 -1.25
CA GLU A 68 23.06 7.11 -0.33
C GLU A 68 22.66 6.29 0.91
N ASN A 69 23.26 5.12 1.09
CA ASN A 69 23.09 4.34 2.30
C ASN A 69 23.62 5.12 3.52
N LYS A 70 22.80 5.17 4.57
CA LYS A 70 23.15 5.73 5.87
C LYS A 70 23.25 4.59 6.89
N GLN A 71 23.66 4.89 8.12
CA GLN A 71 23.90 3.86 9.13
C GLN A 71 22.70 2.94 9.38
N ASP A 72 21.48 3.45 9.25
CA ASP A 72 20.22 2.79 9.56
C ASP A 72 19.22 2.76 8.37
N LEU A 73 19.57 3.34 7.22
CA LEU A 73 18.77 3.39 6.00
C LEU A 73 19.56 2.77 4.83
N PHE A 74 18.96 1.78 4.20
CA PHE A 74 19.51 1.06 3.07
C PHE A 74 18.63 1.26 1.84
N PHE A 75 19.25 1.59 0.71
CA PHE A 75 18.63 1.52 -0.61
C PHE A 75 18.95 0.17 -1.24
N ILE A 76 17.93 -0.46 -1.84
CA ILE A 76 18.05 -1.73 -2.56
C ILE A 76 17.43 -1.64 -3.96
N GLU A 77 18.00 -2.38 -4.89
CA GLU A 77 17.49 -2.55 -6.26
C GLU A 77 17.02 -3.99 -6.53
N ASP A 78 17.28 -4.93 -5.61
CA ASP A 78 16.84 -6.33 -5.66
C ASP A 78 16.28 -6.75 -4.31
N LEU A 79 15.08 -7.36 -4.31
CA LEU A 79 14.43 -7.89 -3.10
C LEU A 79 15.28 -8.93 -2.36
N ASN A 80 16.22 -9.61 -3.05
CA ASN A 80 17.12 -10.56 -2.42
C ASN A 80 18.09 -9.91 -1.43
N GLU A 81 18.38 -8.63 -1.57
CA GLU A 81 19.25 -7.88 -0.67
C GLU A 81 18.68 -7.77 0.75
N LEU A 82 17.34 -7.79 0.90
CA LEU A 82 16.66 -7.80 2.20
C LEU A 82 17.15 -8.91 3.13
N LYS A 83 17.65 -10.02 2.59
CA LYS A 83 18.14 -11.16 3.39
C LYS A 83 19.37 -10.80 4.24
N ASN A 84 20.10 -9.75 3.84
CA ASN A 84 21.34 -9.31 4.48
C ASN A 84 21.16 -8.06 5.35
N ILE A 85 19.96 -7.49 5.39
CA ILE A 85 19.65 -6.27 6.13
C ILE A 85 18.95 -6.64 7.45
N SER A 86 19.41 -6.02 8.54
CA SER A 86 18.75 -6.16 9.84
C SER A 86 17.34 -5.61 9.79
N THR A 87 16.39 -6.29 10.39
CA THR A 87 15.00 -5.81 10.51
C THR A 87 14.86 -4.59 11.42
N ASP A 88 15.90 -4.23 12.15
CA ASP A 88 15.97 -2.97 12.92
C ASP A 88 16.32 -1.77 12.03
N SER A 89 16.81 -2.01 10.82
CA SER A 89 17.14 -0.98 9.85
C SER A 89 15.90 -0.57 9.02
N ARG A 90 16.01 0.59 8.37
CA ARG A 90 15.04 1.08 7.40
C ARG A 90 15.50 0.71 6.00
N VAL A 91 14.53 0.45 5.11
CA VAL A 91 14.82 0.04 3.72
C VAL A 91 13.93 0.80 2.74
N ILE A 92 14.54 1.32 1.69
CA ILE A 92 13.85 1.86 0.52
C ILE A 92 14.30 1.03 -0.70
N GLY A 93 13.39 0.23 -1.26
CA GLY A 93 13.63 -0.56 -2.47
C GLY A 93 13.01 0.14 -3.68
N LEU A 94 13.86 0.49 -4.64
CA LEU A 94 13.48 1.23 -5.84
C LEU A 94 13.83 0.39 -7.07
N PHE A 95 12.81 -0.03 -7.82
CA PHE A 95 12.93 -1.03 -8.88
C PHE A 95 12.70 -0.48 -10.29
N ALA A 96 12.32 0.79 -10.41
CA ALA A 96 12.06 1.48 -11.68
C ALA A 96 12.24 2.99 -11.53
N GLU A 97 12.36 3.71 -12.65
CA GLU A 97 12.42 5.19 -12.63
C GLU A 97 11.11 5.79 -12.09
N ASP A 98 9.96 5.29 -12.53
CA ASP A 98 8.62 5.69 -12.06
C ASP A 98 7.80 4.41 -11.73
N GLY A 99 6.79 4.05 -12.53
CA GLY A 99 6.03 2.82 -12.36
C GLY A 99 6.81 1.56 -12.73
N ILE A 100 6.59 0.48 -12.01
CA ILE A 100 7.28 -0.80 -12.26
C ILE A 100 6.62 -1.51 -13.42
N GLU A 101 7.31 -1.63 -14.55
CA GLU A 101 6.86 -2.45 -15.66
C GLU A 101 6.92 -3.94 -15.31
N ARG A 102 5.88 -4.68 -15.67
CA ARG A 102 5.72 -6.10 -15.33
C ARG A 102 6.87 -7.01 -15.78
N SER A 103 7.56 -6.64 -16.84
CA SER A 103 8.67 -7.42 -17.39
C SER A 103 10.03 -7.08 -16.76
N GLU A 104 10.14 -6.00 -16.03
CA GLU A 104 11.42 -5.40 -15.65
C GLU A 104 11.67 -5.37 -14.14
N GLY A 105 10.61 -5.43 -13.33
CA GLY A 105 10.71 -5.35 -11.88
C GLY A 105 9.89 -6.39 -11.13
N PRO A 106 9.93 -6.37 -9.80
CA PRO A 106 9.14 -7.25 -8.96
C PRO A 106 7.64 -6.93 -9.06
N SER A 107 6.81 -7.95 -9.04
CA SER A 107 5.36 -7.83 -8.97
C SER A 107 4.89 -7.32 -7.60
N GLN A 108 3.65 -6.82 -7.53
CA GLN A 108 3.05 -6.37 -6.27
C GLN A 108 3.07 -7.48 -5.21
N ILE A 109 2.71 -8.71 -5.60
CA ILE A 109 2.70 -9.84 -4.66
C ILE A 109 4.12 -10.18 -4.15
N GLU A 110 5.16 -10.07 -4.99
CA GLU A 110 6.54 -10.33 -4.56
C GLU A 110 7.01 -9.27 -3.55
N MET A 111 6.75 -8.00 -3.82
CA MET A 111 7.06 -6.90 -2.90
C MET A 111 6.26 -7.02 -1.60
N THR A 112 4.96 -7.33 -1.67
CA THR A 112 4.10 -7.50 -0.49
C THR A 112 4.57 -8.67 0.38
N LYS A 113 4.95 -9.80 -0.22
CA LYS A 113 5.54 -10.94 0.51
C LYS A 113 6.83 -10.56 1.22
N ALA A 114 7.69 -9.82 0.54
CA ALA A 114 8.96 -9.36 1.10
C ALA A 114 8.73 -8.39 2.27
N ALA A 115 7.85 -7.40 2.10
CA ALA A 115 7.50 -6.43 3.13
C ALA A 115 6.84 -7.08 4.35
N LEU A 116 5.86 -7.97 4.15
CA LEU A 116 5.21 -8.71 5.24
C LEU A 116 6.21 -9.53 6.04
N LYS A 117 7.11 -10.25 5.36
CA LYS A 117 8.15 -11.04 6.03
C LYS A 117 9.10 -10.15 6.83
N PHE A 118 9.51 -9.02 6.27
CA PHE A 118 10.41 -8.06 6.92
C PHE A 118 9.74 -7.46 8.15
N LEU A 119 8.53 -6.91 8.02
CA LEU A 119 7.78 -6.28 9.10
C LEU A 119 7.41 -7.26 10.21
N SER A 120 6.92 -8.46 9.88
CA SER A 120 6.60 -9.47 10.89
C SER A 120 7.82 -9.94 11.69
N SER A 121 9.01 -9.88 11.08
CA SER A 121 10.26 -10.18 11.76
C SER A 121 10.79 -9.00 12.59
N ALA A 122 10.46 -7.76 12.19
CA ALA A 122 10.79 -6.54 12.91
C ALA A 122 9.83 -6.29 14.09
N ALA A 123 8.58 -6.72 13.98
CA ALA A 123 7.55 -6.59 15.01
C ALA A 123 7.77 -7.62 16.13
N LYS A 124 8.79 -7.40 16.97
CA LYS A 124 9.08 -8.21 18.15
C LYS A 124 8.45 -7.57 19.39
N ASP A 125 8.14 -8.39 20.38
CA ASP A 125 7.80 -7.96 21.74
C ASP A 125 6.69 -6.87 21.79
N CYS A 126 5.53 -7.19 21.15
CA CYS A 126 4.36 -6.31 21.18
C CYS A 126 4.40 -5.08 20.25
N ASN A 127 5.30 -4.99 19.30
CA ASN A 127 5.20 -3.99 18.25
C ASN A 127 4.25 -4.47 17.15
N ASN A 128 3.15 -3.79 16.96
CA ASN A 128 2.27 -4.00 15.83
C ASN A 128 2.92 -3.42 14.56
N PHE A 129 2.52 -3.91 13.39
CA PHE A 129 2.89 -3.28 12.14
C PHE A 129 1.67 -2.91 11.30
N PHE A 130 1.87 -1.92 10.44
CA PHE A 130 0.94 -1.53 9.39
C PHE A 130 1.63 -1.71 8.05
N LEU A 131 0.95 -2.31 7.08
CA LEU A 131 1.42 -2.41 5.70
C LEU A 131 0.33 -1.92 4.75
N MET A 132 0.64 -0.90 3.95
CA MET A 132 -0.15 -0.51 2.80
C MET A 132 0.47 -1.13 1.55
N SER A 133 -0.33 -1.75 0.69
CA SER A 133 0.08 -2.31 -0.59
C SER A 133 -0.88 -1.90 -1.68
N GLU A 134 -0.39 -1.22 -2.70
CA GLU A 134 -1.17 -0.60 -3.77
C GLU A 134 -0.83 -1.19 -5.13
N GLY A 135 -1.88 -1.60 -5.86
CA GLY A 135 -1.81 -1.88 -7.29
C GLY A 135 -2.09 -0.61 -8.10
N SER A 136 -1.14 0.32 -8.10
CA SER A 136 -1.32 1.70 -8.60
C SER A 136 -1.66 1.75 -10.09
N GLN A 137 -1.13 0.83 -10.88
CA GLN A 137 -1.26 0.86 -12.34
C GLN A 137 -2.65 0.39 -12.83
N ILE A 138 -3.49 -0.18 -11.95
CA ILE A 138 -4.91 -0.43 -12.27
C ILE A 138 -5.60 0.87 -12.67
N ASP A 139 -5.34 1.96 -11.93
CA ASP A 139 -5.85 3.30 -12.22
C ASP A 139 -5.30 3.84 -13.54
N TRP A 140 -3.98 3.74 -13.76
CA TRP A 140 -3.33 4.27 -14.96
C TRP A 140 -3.88 3.64 -16.23
N GLU A 141 -4.00 2.31 -16.27
CA GLU A 141 -4.54 1.60 -17.42
C GLU A 141 -6.05 1.86 -17.61
N SER A 142 -6.76 2.15 -16.52
CA SER A 142 -8.16 2.56 -16.57
C SER A 142 -8.35 3.98 -17.11
N HIS A 143 -7.44 4.92 -16.82
CA HIS A 143 -7.40 6.24 -17.43
C HIS A 143 -7.25 6.18 -18.96
N ASP A 144 -6.44 5.24 -19.43
CA ASP A 144 -6.18 4.99 -20.84
C ASP A 144 -7.26 4.10 -21.51
N ASN A 145 -8.23 3.60 -20.74
CA ASN A 145 -9.27 2.68 -21.18
C ASN A 145 -8.72 1.36 -21.78
N LYS A 146 -7.58 0.89 -21.25
CA LYS A 146 -6.88 -0.32 -21.70
C LYS A 146 -7.29 -1.52 -20.84
N VAL A 147 -8.27 -2.27 -21.30
CA VAL A 147 -8.86 -3.39 -20.55
C VAL A 147 -7.85 -4.51 -20.29
N ASP A 148 -7.10 -4.91 -21.32
CA ASP A 148 -6.20 -6.07 -21.22
C ASP A 148 -5.05 -5.79 -20.25
N GLU A 149 -4.47 -4.61 -20.30
CA GLU A 149 -3.42 -4.13 -19.42
C GLU A 149 -3.95 -3.98 -17.97
N MET A 150 -5.10 -3.35 -17.80
CA MET A 150 -5.75 -3.20 -16.50
C MET A 150 -6.04 -4.57 -15.85
N LEU A 151 -6.47 -5.57 -16.64
CA LEU A 151 -6.71 -6.93 -16.14
C LEU A 151 -5.43 -7.64 -15.70
N VAL A 152 -4.28 -7.35 -16.31
CA VAL A 152 -2.98 -7.87 -15.88
C VAL A 152 -2.64 -7.32 -14.49
N GLU A 153 -2.80 -6.01 -14.28
CA GLU A 153 -2.58 -5.36 -12.99
C GLU A 153 -3.56 -5.86 -11.93
N LEU A 154 -4.84 -5.95 -12.27
CA LEU A 154 -5.88 -6.45 -11.37
C LEU A 154 -5.64 -7.91 -10.96
N LYS A 155 -5.06 -8.72 -11.84
CA LYS A 155 -4.72 -10.11 -11.53
C LYS A 155 -3.63 -10.20 -10.45
N ASP A 156 -2.57 -9.40 -10.56
CA ASP A 156 -1.51 -9.37 -9.53
C ASP A 156 -2.05 -8.84 -8.20
N PHE A 157 -2.90 -7.81 -8.24
CA PHE A 157 -3.58 -7.32 -7.05
C PHE A 157 -4.44 -8.42 -6.40
N ASN A 158 -5.21 -9.18 -7.20
CA ASN A 158 -6.00 -10.30 -6.69
C ASN A 158 -5.13 -11.43 -6.11
N GLU A 159 -3.99 -11.74 -6.72
CA GLU A 159 -3.03 -12.71 -6.19
C GLU A 159 -2.42 -12.21 -4.87
N THR A 160 -2.17 -10.92 -4.78
CA THR A 160 -1.71 -10.25 -3.55
C THR A 160 -2.75 -10.36 -2.43
N ILE A 161 -4.03 -10.06 -2.73
CA ILE A 161 -5.14 -10.22 -1.77
C ILE A 161 -5.23 -11.65 -1.27
N ASN A 162 -5.22 -12.64 -2.16
CA ASN A 162 -5.31 -14.04 -1.77
C ASN A 162 -4.17 -14.44 -0.82
N TYR A 163 -2.94 -14.02 -1.13
CA TYR A 163 -1.80 -14.27 -0.26
C TYR A 163 -1.94 -13.62 1.13
N VAL A 164 -2.40 -12.38 1.19
CA VAL A 164 -2.59 -11.65 2.45
C VAL A 164 -3.73 -12.26 3.28
N LEU A 165 -4.81 -12.72 2.64
CA LEU A 165 -5.90 -13.42 3.30
C LEU A 165 -5.43 -14.78 3.87
N ASP A 166 -4.63 -15.54 3.12
CA ASP A 166 -4.03 -16.79 3.61
C ASP A 166 -3.10 -16.54 4.81
N TYR A 167 -2.33 -15.46 4.76
CA TYR A 167 -1.49 -15.02 5.87
C TYR A 167 -2.35 -14.69 7.12
N ALA A 168 -3.42 -13.93 6.95
CA ALA A 168 -4.31 -13.53 8.04
C ALA A 168 -5.14 -14.72 8.59
N ALA A 169 -5.56 -15.66 7.74
CA ALA A 169 -6.37 -16.81 8.13
C ALA A 169 -5.66 -17.73 9.15
N THR A 170 -4.35 -17.67 9.22
CA THR A 170 -3.54 -18.43 10.21
C THR A 170 -3.27 -17.65 11.49
N ARG A 171 -3.87 -16.45 11.65
CA ARG A 171 -3.60 -15.50 12.73
C ARG A 171 -4.91 -14.93 13.29
N GLU A 172 -4.92 -14.68 14.58
CA GLU A 172 -6.08 -14.09 15.27
C GLU A 172 -5.90 -12.57 15.51
N ASP A 173 -4.78 -12.01 15.05
CA ASP A 173 -4.29 -10.66 15.34
C ASP A 173 -4.13 -9.78 14.09
N THR A 174 -4.60 -10.24 12.93
CA THR A 174 -4.38 -9.55 11.66
C THR A 174 -5.70 -9.10 11.03
N LEU A 175 -5.87 -7.78 10.87
CA LEU A 175 -6.96 -7.17 10.11
C LEU A 175 -6.48 -6.89 8.69
N VAL A 176 -7.23 -7.34 7.70
CA VAL A 176 -7.02 -7.04 6.27
C VAL A 176 -8.17 -6.16 5.79
N ILE A 177 -7.83 -5.06 5.12
CA ILE A 177 -8.80 -4.15 4.49
C ILE A 177 -8.43 -4.07 3.02
N VAL A 178 -9.41 -4.24 2.13
CA VAL A 178 -9.27 -4.09 0.68
C VAL A 178 -10.25 -3.05 0.19
N SER A 179 -9.75 -2.01 -0.43
CA SER A 179 -10.56 -0.93 -0.99
C SER A 179 -9.85 -0.27 -2.16
N SER A 180 -10.53 0.63 -2.84
CA SER A 180 -9.96 1.61 -3.76
C SER A 180 -10.14 3.00 -3.16
N ASP A 181 -9.37 3.98 -3.61
CA ASP A 181 -9.53 5.40 -3.29
C ASP A 181 -10.65 6.04 -4.13
N HIS A 182 -10.83 5.62 -5.39
CA HIS A 182 -11.89 6.03 -6.31
C HIS A 182 -12.13 5.00 -7.42
N GLU A 183 -13.11 5.25 -8.23
CA GLU A 183 -13.35 4.57 -9.50
C GLU A 183 -12.71 5.39 -10.63
N THR A 184 -12.20 4.71 -11.66
CA THR A 184 -11.57 5.33 -12.83
C THR A 184 -12.15 4.78 -14.12
N GLY A 185 -12.38 5.67 -15.09
CA GLY A 185 -12.81 5.32 -16.45
C GLY A 185 -14.32 5.17 -16.62
N GLY A 186 -15.10 5.10 -15.55
CA GLY A 186 -16.52 4.78 -15.62
C GLY A 186 -16.76 3.45 -16.32
N LEU A 187 -16.01 2.42 -15.90
CA LEU A 187 -16.09 1.08 -16.46
C LEU A 187 -17.48 0.47 -16.27
N ASP A 188 -18.06 -0.03 -17.33
CA ASP A 188 -19.37 -0.70 -17.33
C ASP A 188 -19.33 -2.03 -18.09
N VAL A 189 -20.03 -3.02 -17.58
CA VAL A 189 -20.24 -4.29 -18.25
C VAL A 189 -21.48 -4.18 -19.13
N ILE A 190 -21.29 -3.81 -20.40
CA ILE A 190 -22.38 -3.57 -21.36
C ILE A 190 -23.13 -4.86 -21.68
N LYS A 191 -22.41 -5.98 -21.81
CA LYS A 191 -22.98 -7.28 -22.18
C LYS A 191 -22.14 -8.42 -21.61
N GLN A 192 -22.83 -9.43 -21.10
CA GLN A 192 -22.23 -10.72 -20.75
C GLN A 192 -23.00 -11.84 -21.44
N SER A 193 -22.29 -12.76 -22.09
CA SER A 193 -22.86 -13.94 -22.75
C SER A 193 -21.90 -15.13 -22.59
N GLY A 194 -22.19 -15.99 -21.60
CA GLY A 194 -21.23 -17.02 -21.20
C GLY A 194 -19.96 -16.38 -20.65
N ASP A 195 -18.82 -16.76 -21.19
CA ASP A 195 -17.50 -16.22 -20.84
C ASP A 195 -17.16 -14.92 -21.58
N ASP A 196 -17.97 -14.52 -22.57
CA ASP A 196 -17.76 -13.27 -23.30
C ASP A 196 -18.32 -12.09 -22.52
N VAL A 197 -17.43 -11.15 -22.18
CA VAL A 197 -17.76 -9.90 -21.49
C VAL A 197 -17.42 -8.73 -22.40
N VAL A 198 -18.38 -7.85 -22.64
CA VAL A 198 -18.18 -6.58 -23.35
C VAL A 198 -18.14 -5.46 -22.34
N ILE A 199 -17.00 -4.83 -22.24
CA ILE A 199 -16.74 -3.71 -21.35
C ILE A 199 -16.85 -2.40 -22.14
N GLY A 200 -17.43 -1.38 -21.50
CA GLY A 200 -17.46 0.00 -22.00
C GLY A 200 -16.85 0.94 -21.01
N TRP A 201 -16.27 2.00 -21.53
CA TRP A 201 -15.74 3.10 -20.75
C TRP A 201 -16.54 4.36 -21.05
N THR A 202 -16.84 5.15 -20.03
CA THR A 202 -17.61 6.39 -20.18
C THR A 202 -16.76 7.64 -19.98
N SER A 203 -15.54 7.48 -19.49
CA SER A 203 -14.61 8.57 -19.15
C SER A 203 -13.16 8.09 -19.30
N GLY A 204 -12.23 9.02 -19.35
CA GLY A 204 -10.80 8.81 -19.10
C GLY A 204 -10.36 9.48 -17.78
N SER A 205 -11.30 9.66 -16.84
CA SER A 205 -11.06 10.33 -15.56
C SER A 205 -11.75 9.58 -14.42
N HIS A 206 -11.47 9.98 -13.19
CA HIS A 206 -12.16 9.46 -12.02
C HIS A 206 -13.66 9.77 -12.07
N THR A 207 -14.47 8.88 -11.52
CA THR A 207 -15.90 9.12 -11.33
C THR A 207 -16.26 9.15 -9.85
N LEU A 208 -17.53 9.54 -9.56
CA LEU A 208 -18.07 9.53 -8.20
C LEU A 208 -18.84 8.23 -7.88
N ALA A 209 -18.60 7.17 -8.64
CA ALA A 209 -19.23 5.89 -8.36
C ALA A 209 -18.78 5.37 -6.99
N PRO A 210 -19.69 4.79 -6.20
CA PRO A 210 -19.31 4.17 -4.93
C PRO A 210 -18.33 3.02 -5.17
N ILE A 211 -17.30 2.96 -4.33
CA ILE A 211 -16.31 1.88 -4.32
C ILE A 211 -16.62 0.86 -3.24
N GLY A 212 -16.19 -0.38 -3.45
CA GLY A 212 -16.30 -1.45 -2.46
C GLY A 212 -15.24 -1.33 -1.37
N ILE A 213 -15.62 -1.65 -0.13
CA ILE A 213 -14.67 -1.90 0.94
C ILE A 213 -14.95 -3.29 1.51
N PHE A 214 -13.89 -4.08 1.69
CA PHE A 214 -13.94 -5.42 2.21
C PHE A 214 -12.96 -5.54 3.37
N ALA A 215 -13.36 -6.20 4.44
CA ALA A 215 -12.48 -6.41 5.56
C ALA A 215 -12.55 -7.86 6.06
N TYR A 216 -11.44 -8.36 6.59
CA TYR A 216 -11.32 -9.69 7.17
C TYR A 216 -10.43 -9.66 8.41
N GLY A 217 -10.83 -10.36 9.46
CA GLY A 217 -10.09 -10.45 10.71
C GLY A 217 -10.70 -9.62 11.84
N PRO A 218 -9.99 -9.44 12.97
CA PRO A 218 -10.50 -8.69 14.13
C PRO A 218 -10.85 -7.25 13.76
N GLY A 219 -12.04 -6.78 14.14
CA GLY A 219 -12.54 -5.43 13.86
C GLY A 219 -13.10 -5.24 12.44
N ALA A 220 -13.20 -6.30 11.62
CA ALA A 220 -13.74 -6.23 10.26
C ALA A 220 -15.19 -5.74 10.22
N GLU A 221 -15.97 -5.99 11.26
CA GLU A 221 -17.37 -5.55 11.40
C GLU A 221 -17.54 -4.03 11.34
N ASN A 222 -16.52 -3.26 11.71
CA ASN A 222 -16.54 -1.80 11.68
C ASN A 222 -16.52 -1.22 10.25
N PHE A 223 -16.22 -2.04 9.24
CA PHE A 223 -16.19 -1.64 7.83
C PHE A 223 -17.46 -2.06 7.07
N SER A 224 -18.54 -2.38 7.78
CA SER A 224 -19.80 -2.80 7.16
C SER A 224 -20.71 -1.61 6.82
N GLY A 225 -21.48 -1.75 5.73
CA GLY A 225 -22.44 -0.73 5.30
C GLY A 225 -21.83 0.37 4.46
N LYS A 226 -22.42 1.57 4.51
CA LYS A 226 -21.94 2.75 3.79
C LYS A 226 -21.21 3.66 4.77
N ILE A 227 -19.92 3.81 4.57
CA ILE A 227 -19.05 4.66 5.39
C ILE A 227 -18.45 5.77 4.52
N ASP A 228 -18.10 6.89 5.13
CA ASP A 228 -17.34 7.93 4.47
C ASP A 228 -15.85 7.51 4.43
N GLN A 229 -15.17 7.81 3.33
CA GLN A 229 -13.77 7.43 3.13
C GLN A 229 -12.85 7.97 4.24
N THR A 230 -13.16 9.15 4.78
CA THR A 230 -12.40 9.75 5.89
C THR A 230 -12.57 9.02 7.22
N GLU A 231 -13.59 8.18 7.36
CA GLU A 231 -13.82 7.39 8.57
C GLU A 231 -12.92 6.16 8.65
N ILE A 232 -12.44 5.64 7.50
CA ILE A 232 -11.53 4.48 7.44
C ILE A 232 -10.32 4.72 8.33
N TYR A 233 -9.70 5.89 8.22
CA TYR A 233 -8.56 6.28 9.04
C TYR A 233 -8.87 6.25 10.55
N LYS A 234 -10.02 6.78 10.95
CA LYS A 234 -10.44 6.83 12.36
C LYS A 234 -10.64 5.42 12.92
N ILE A 235 -11.33 4.56 12.16
CA ILE A 235 -11.57 3.17 12.54
C ILE A 235 -10.24 2.42 12.71
N ILE A 236 -9.33 2.52 11.75
CA ILE A 236 -8.00 1.89 11.84
C ILE A 236 -7.25 2.38 13.08
N THR A 237 -7.28 3.70 13.33
CA THR A 237 -6.59 4.31 14.46
C THR A 237 -7.15 3.85 15.80
N GLU A 238 -8.47 3.75 15.94
CA GLU A 238 -9.15 3.25 17.13
C GLU A 238 -8.76 1.79 17.40
N LEU A 239 -8.90 0.91 16.39
CA LEU A 239 -8.54 -0.50 16.50
C LEU A 239 -7.06 -0.70 16.84
N ALA A 240 -6.18 0.07 16.21
CA ALA A 240 -4.74 0.02 16.50
C ALA A 240 -4.39 0.49 17.92
N SER A 241 -5.16 1.42 18.48
CA SER A 241 -4.97 1.90 19.85
C SER A 241 -5.45 0.90 20.91
N GLU A 242 -6.47 0.11 20.58
CA GLU A 242 -7.03 -0.94 21.45
C GLU A 242 -6.17 -2.21 21.46
N ALA A 243 -5.39 -2.44 20.40
CA ALA A 243 -4.44 -3.53 20.30
C ALA A 243 -3.23 -3.31 21.22
N SER A 244 -3.49 -3.09 22.51
CA SER A 244 -2.44 -3.01 23.52
C SER A 244 -1.96 -4.42 23.86
N CYS A 245 -0.68 -4.66 23.78
CA CYS A 245 -0.09 -5.81 24.42
C CYS A 245 -0.42 -5.77 25.92
N SER A 246 -1.04 -6.81 26.43
CA SER A 246 -1.04 -7.07 27.86
C SER A 246 0.42 -7.32 28.30
N ALA A 247 1.04 -6.32 28.88
CA ALA A 247 2.41 -6.37 29.40
C ALA A 247 2.53 -7.27 30.65
N ASP A 248 1.63 -8.21 30.85
CA ASP A 248 1.56 -9.16 31.96
C ASP A 248 1.30 -10.58 31.44
N GLN A 249 2.35 -11.24 30.97
CA GLN A 249 2.49 -12.71 31.10
C GLN A 249 3.95 -13.09 31.22
#